data_5cb1f0e916e9f5474c436f0fec788150
#
_entry.id   5cb1f0e916e9f5474c436f0fec788150
#
_cell.length_a   1.000
_cell.length_b   1.000
_cell.length_c   1.000
_cell.angle_alpha   90.00
_cell.angle_beta   90.00
_cell.angle_gamma   90.00
#
_symmetry.space_group_name_H-M   'P 1'
#
loop_
_entity.id
_entity.type
_entity.pdbx_description
1 polymer ?
#
loop_
_entity_poly.entity_id
_entity_poly.type
_entity_poly.pdbx_seq_one_letter_code
_entity_poly.pdbx_strand_id
1 'polypeptide(L)'
;MNFDLKKLDLEAAAIEKCDLLAVLVPEEFKPGRDELSALVAQAIKQGDFSAKVGKHLQCYGTPAAAAKRVVFLGTGDGSARAVRQAVLSLSGLLKGPQIKRMVVLSASPLAASHVSIAVQAVAEASYVYTTTKSKAEARALTRCVVGVADVAAARAEFDAGVALVAGIELAREWGNRPANYATPTMLADAAKALAKQPRVQCKVHGPAEVAKLGMGAFMAVAQGTEQPLRFIELHYRGAGKDVPAVVL
;
A
#
# COMPACT_ATOMS: atom_id res chain seq x y z
N MET A 1 -6.97 6.82 0.51
CA MET A 1 -6.92 6.14 1.82
C MET A 1 -5.88 6.81 2.69
N ASN A 2 -6.17 7.00 3.99
CA ASN A 2 -5.25 7.64 4.93
C ASN A 2 -4.57 6.59 5.80
N PHE A 3 -3.27 6.78 6.03
CA PHE A 3 -2.48 6.00 6.97
C PHE A 3 -2.08 6.85 8.18
N ASP A 4 -2.10 6.24 9.35
CA ASP A 4 -1.63 6.83 10.60
C ASP A 4 -0.64 5.88 11.27
N LEU A 5 0.40 6.43 11.89
CA LEU A 5 1.36 5.70 12.70
C LEU A 5 1.10 5.99 14.18
N LYS A 6 0.88 4.94 14.97
CA LYS A 6 0.63 5.07 16.41
C LYS A 6 1.54 4.15 17.23
N LYS A 7 1.89 4.60 18.45
CA LYS A 7 2.45 3.70 19.46
C LYS A 7 1.33 2.81 19.99
N LEU A 8 1.37 1.53 19.64
CA LEU A 8 0.40 0.52 20.06
C LEU A 8 1.15 -0.79 20.33
N ASP A 9 0.88 -1.38 21.46
CA ASP A 9 1.06 -2.78 21.77
C ASP A 9 -0.29 -3.52 21.70
N LEU A 10 -0.34 -4.80 22.02
CA LEU A 10 -1.59 -5.56 21.95
C LEU A 10 -2.64 -5.07 22.94
N GLU A 11 -2.24 -4.66 24.15
CA GLU A 11 -3.14 -4.13 25.18
C GLU A 11 -3.77 -2.81 24.71
N ALA A 12 -2.96 -1.86 24.20
CA ALA A 12 -3.46 -0.61 23.66
C ALA A 12 -4.30 -0.82 22.38
N ALA A 13 -3.97 -1.80 21.55
CA ALA A 13 -4.73 -2.13 20.35
C ALA A 13 -6.08 -2.77 20.66
N ALA A 14 -6.20 -3.52 21.75
CA ALA A 14 -7.44 -4.14 22.18
C ALA A 14 -8.57 -3.12 22.45
N ILE A 15 -8.25 -1.92 22.91
CA ILE A 15 -9.23 -0.85 23.19
C ILE A 15 -9.49 0.07 21.98
N GLU A 16 -8.74 -0.08 20.87
CA GLU A 16 -8.96 0.71 19.65
C GLU A 16 -10.25 0.32 18.94
N LYS A 17 -11.19 1.25 18.83
CA LYS A 17 -12.44 1.05 18.10
C LYS A 17 -12.19 1.08 16.60
N CYS A 18 -12.30 -0.08 15.94
CA CYS A 18 -12.14 -0.23 14.49
C CYS A 18 -13.04 -1.35 13.95
N ASP A 19 -13.16 -1.43 12.62
CA ASP A 19 -13.93 -2.51 12.00
C ASP A 19 -13.10 -3.80 11.92
N LEU A 20 -11.76 -3.66 11.79
CA LEU A 20 -10.81 -4.77 11.69
C LEU A 20 -9.53 -4.46 12.48
N LEU A 21 -9.20 -5.32 13.42
CA LEU A 21 -7.88 -5.41 14.05
C LEU A 21 -7.14 -6.61 13.45
N ALA A 22 -6.06 -6.35 12.71
CA ALA A 22 -5.19 -7.38 12.15
C ALA A 22 -3.91 -7.47 12.98
N VAL A 23 -3.66 -8.65 13.52
CA VAL A 23 -2.49 -8.94 14.37
C VAL A 23 -1.58 -9.90 13.63
N LEU A 24 -0.37 -9.44 13.31
CA LEU A 24 0.69 -10.25 12.70
C LEU A 24 1.36 -11.10 13.78
N VAL A 25 1.39 -12.41 13.60
CA VAL A 25 1.88 -13.37 14.60
C VAL A 25 3.03 -14.17 14.00
N PRO A 26 4.29 -13.92 14.41
CA PRO A 26 5.43 -14.73 13.99
C PRO A 26 5.52 -16.06 14.75
N GLU A 27 6.25 -17.04 14.23
CA GLU A 27 6.43 -18.35 14.89
C GLU A 27 7.13 -18.23 16.26
N GLU A 28 7.98 -17.23 16.43
CA GLU A 28 8.66 -16.93 17.69
C GLU A 28 7.78 -16.18 18.71
N PHE A 29 6.49 -16.00 18.42
CA PHE A 29 5.56 -15.32 19.30
C PHE A 29 5.58 -15.89 20.72
N LYS A 30 5.75 -14.99 21.69
CA LYS A 30 5.63 -15.30 23.11
C LYS A 30 4.44 -14.54 23.68
N PRO A 31 3.46 -15.21 24.26
CA PRO A 31 2.28 -14.54 24.79
C PRO A 31 2.63 -13.60 25.95
N GLY A 32 2.07 -12.41 25.91
CA GLY A 32 2.07 -11.45 27.01
C GLY A 32 1.00 -11.79 28.07
N ARG A 33 0.66 -10.79 28.89
CA ARG A 33 -0.40 -10.92 29.92
C ARG A 33 -1.74 -10.39 29.43
N ASP A 34 -1.79 -9.78 28.25
CA ASP A 34 -3.01 -9.23 27.65
C ASP A 34 -3.93 -10.33 27.09
N GLU A 35 -5.22 -10.01 26.97
CA GLU A 35 -6.23 -10.97 26.54
C GLU A 35 -6.08 -11.40 25.08
N LEU A 36 -5.56 -10.53 24.19
CA LEU A 36 -5.31 -10.90 22.80
C LEU A 36 -4.17 -11.92 22.71
N SER A 37 -3.09 -11.72 23.47
CA SER A 37 -1.99 -12.70 23.59
C SER A 37 -2.49 -14.05 24.12
N ALA A 38 -3.35 -14.04 25.13
CA ALA A 38 -3.92 -15.27 25.69
C ALA A 38 -4.79 -16.00 24.65
N LEU A 39 -5.61 -15.27 23.90
CA LEU A 39 -6.46 -15.81 22.84
C LEU A 39 -5.62 -16.48 21.73
N VAL A 40 -4.55 -15.83 21.27
CA VAL A 40 -3.62 -16.40 20.28
C VAL A 40 -2.97 -17.67 20.81
N ALA A 41 -2.42 -17.61 22.03
CA ALA A 41 -1.73 -18.75 22.63
C ALA A 41 -2.67 -19.96 22.81
N GLN A 42 -3.91 -19.71 23.22
CA GLN A 42 -4.93 -20.74 23.33
C GLN A 42 -5.25 -21.37 21.98
N ALA A 43 -5.48 -20.56 20.95
CA ALA A 43 -5.78 -21.03 19.59
C ALA A 43 -4.62 -21.86 19.00
N ILE A 44 -3.38 -21.46 19.25
CA ILE A 44 -2.20 -22.24 18.84
C ILE A 44 -2.16 -23.58 19.58
N LYS A 45 -2.38 -23.59 20.90
CA LYS A 45 -2.37 -24.81 21.73
C LYS A 45 -3.46 -25.79 21.32
N GLN A 46 -4.63 -25.31 20.91
CA GLN A 46 -5.78 -26.13 20.47
C GLN A 46 -5.66 -26.60 19.01
N GLY A 47 -4.69 -26.06 18.24
CA GLY A 47 -4.53 -26.36 16.83
C GLY A 47 -5.44 -25.57 15.87
N ASP A 48 -6.23 -24.63 16.40
CA ASP A 48 -7.13 -23.78 15.60
C ASP A 48 -6.38 -22.73 14.80
N PHE A 49 -5.18 -22.36 15.23
CA PHE A 49 -4.31 -21.41 14.58
C PHE A 49 -2.86 -21.89 14.52
N SER A 50 -2.17 -21.52 13.47
CA SER A 50 -0.71 -21.70 13.34
C SER A 50 -0.09 -20.41 12.84
N ALA A 51 1.02 -19.99 13.43
CA ALA A 51 1.76 -18.79 13.04
C ALA A 51 2.48 -18.89 11.68
N LYS A 52 2.34 -20.00 10.96
CA LYS A 52 2.91 -20.19 9.60
C LYS A 52 2.27 -19.24 8.59
N VAL A 53 3.05 -18.81 7.61
CA VAL A 53 2.57 -17.94 6.51
C VAL A 53 1.36 -18.56 5.80
N GLY A 54 0.35 -17.72 5.51
CA GLY A 54 -0.90 -18.14 4.87
C GLY A 54 -1.96 -18.71 5.81
N LYS A 55 -1.64 -18.90 7.10
CA LYS A 55 -2.62 -19.28 8.12
C LYS A 55 -3.20 -18.04 8.77
N HIS A 56 -4.49 -18.08 9.03
CA HIS A 56 -5.17 -17.00 9.76
C HIS A 56 -6.30 -17.56 10.63
N LEU A 57 -6.61 -16.84 11.69
CA LEU A 57 -7.75 -17.08 12.55
C LEU A 57 -8.56 -15.79 12.64
N GLN A 58 -9.86 -15.90 12.39
CA GLN A 58 -10.77 -14.76 12.44
C GLN A 58 -11.77 -14.91 13.58
N CYS A 59 -11.85 -13.89 14.43
CA CYS A 59 -12.78 -13.78 15.55
C CYS A 59 -13.73 -12.62 15.34
N TYR A 60 -15.02 -12.84 15.59
CA TYR A 60 -16.07 -11.83 15.53
C TYR A 60 -16.56 -11.52 16.93
N GLY A 61 -16.62 -10.22 17.30
CA GLY A 61 -17.19 -9.78 18.55
C GLY A 61 -16.52 -10.41 19.78
N THR A 62 -15.21 -10.67 19.71
CA THR A 62 -14.46 -11.23 20.84
C THR A 62 -14.42 -10.22 22.00
N PRO A 63 -14.63 -10.63 23.25
CA PRO A 63 -14.50 -9.73 24.41
C PRO A 63 -13.07 -9.21 24.60
N ALA A 64 -12.05 -9.90 24.03
CA ALA A 64 -10.66 -9.51 24.09
C ALA A 64 -10.33 -8.22 23.32
N ALA A 65 -11.26 -7.67 22.51
CA ALA A 65 -11.01 -6.45 21.76
C ALA A 65 -12.27 -5.63 21.48
N ALA A 66 -12.15 -4.30 21.46
CA ALA A 66 -13.20 -3.37 21.05
C ALA A 66 -13.44 -3.34 19.53
N ALA A 67 -12.57 -3.98 18.75
CA ALA A 67 -12.73 -4.14 17.32
C ALA A 67 -13.90 -5.06 16.98
N LYS A 68 -14.69 -4.73 15.94
CA LYS A 68 -15.80 -5.58 15.49
C LYS A 68 -15.30 -6.96 15.02
N ARG A 69 -14.07 -7.03 14.54
CA ARG A 69 -13.45 -8.21 13.98
C ARG A 69 -11.95 -8.20 14.28
N VAL A 70 -11.43 -9.31 14.77
CA VAL A 70 -9.99 -9.52 14.98
C VAL A 70 -9.53 -10.63 14.04
N VAL A 71 -8.41 -10.42 13.34
CA VAL A 71 -7.79 -11.44 12.51
C VAL A 71 -6.34 -11.60 12.92
N PHE A 72 -5.97 -12.79 13.34
CA PHE A 72 -4.59 -13.19 13.57
C PHE A 72 -4.02 -13.75 12.28
N LEU A 73 -2.84 -13.27 11.88
CA LEU A 73 -2.19 -13.60 10.62
C LEU A 73 -0.81 -14.19 10.90
N GLY A 74 -0.61 -15.44 10.52
CA GLY A 74 0.69 -16.09 10.64
C GLY A 74 1.70 -15.45 9.69
N THR A 75 2.85 -15.05 10.23
CA THR A 75 3.97 -14.44 9.49
C THR A 75 5.22 -15.31 9.45
N GLY A 76 5.13 -16.56 9.94
CA GLY A 76 6.27 -17.49 9.90
C GLY A 76 7.50 -16.91 10.57
N ASP A 77 8.58 -16.78 9.81
CA ASP A 77 9.86 -16.19 10.22
C ASP A 77 9.82 -14.66 10.42
N GLY A 78 8.67 -14.02 10.19
CA GLY A 78 8.51 -12.56 10.31
C GLY A 78 9.23 -11.75 9.24
N SER A 79 9.75 -12.36 8.18
CA SER A 79 10.42 -11.67 7.08
C SER A 79 9.49 -10.68 6.36
N ALA A 80 10.07 -9.70 5.65
CA ALA A 80 9.33 -8.73 4.84
C ALA A 80 8.35 -9.41 3.84
N ARG A 81 8.79 -10.51 3.22
CA ARG A 81 7.95 -11.31 2.32
C ARG A 81 6.78 -11.96 3.07
N ALA A 82 7.03 -12.52 4.23
CA ALA A 82 6.03 -13.18 5.07
C ALA A 82 4.98 -12.17 5.58
N VAL A 83 5.41 -11.01 6.07
CA VAL A 83 4.53 -9.90 6.47
C VAL A 83 3.66 -9.46 5.29
N ARG A 84 4.23 -9.26 4.11
CA ARG A 84 3.48 -8.88 2.91
C ARG A 84 2.43 -9.93 2.55
N GLN A 85 2.79 -11.21 2.51
CA GLN A 85 1.86 -12.29 2.19
C GLN A 85 0.72 -12.41 3.21
N ALA A 86 1.03 -12.27 4.49
CA ALA A 86 0.03 -12.28 5.56
C ALA A 86 -1.01 -11.17 5.38
N VAL A 87 -0.59 -9.93 5.13
CA VAL A 87 -1.50 -8.81 4.91
C VAL A 87 -2.30 -8.97 3.61
N LEU A 88 -1.67 -9.44 2.53
CA LEU A 88 -2.35 -9.68 1.25
C LEU A 88 -3.45 -10.74 1.33
N SER A 89 -3.36 -11.70 2.26
CA SER A 89 -4.42 -12.69 2.49
C SER A 89 -5.75 -12.06 2.91
N LEU A 90 -5.74 -10.81 3.41
CA LEU A 90 -6.94 -10.04 3.74
C LEU A 90 -7.65 -9.43 2.51
N SER A 91 -7.14 -9.60 1.28
CA SER A 91 -7.70 -8.94 0.07
C SER A 91 -9.21 -9.12 -0.07
N GLY A 92 -9.72 -10.34 0.12
CA GLY A 92 -11.16 -10.62 0.03
C GLY A 92 -11.97 -9.83 1.07
N LEU A 93 -11.44 -9.66 2.26
CA LEU A 93 -12.06 -8.93 3.35
C LEU A 93 -11.99 -7.40 3.15
N LEU A 94 -10.82 -6.89 2.74
CA LEU A 94 -10.56 -5.45 2.61
C LEU A 94 -11.21 -4.81 1.37
N LYS A 95 -11.61 -5.61 0.39
CA LYS A 95 -12.41 -5.15 -0.77
C LYS A 95 -13.91 -5.10 -0.48
N GLY A 96 -14.34 -5.71 0.62
CA GLY A 96 -15.74 -5.66 1.05
C GLY A 96 -16.11 -4.30 1.67
N PRO A 97 -17.43 -3.97 1.69
CA PRO A 97 -17.91 -2.66 2.14
C PRO A 97 -17.87 -2.48 3.67
N GLN A 98 -17.64 -3.55 4.45
CA GLN A 98 -17.78 -3.54 5.90
C GLN A 98 -16.58 -2.93 6.64
N ILE A 99 -15.39 -2.93 6.00
CA ILE A 99 -14.16 -2.48 6.64
C ILE A 99 -13.81 -1.06 6.18
N LYS A 100 -14.12 -0.08 7.01
CA LYS A 100 -13.81 1.34 6.76
C LYS A 100 -12.57 1.80 7.52
N ARG A 101 -12.35 1.26 8.72
CA ARG A 101 -11.22 1.55 9.59
C ARG A 101 -10.54 0.25 10.01
N MET A 102 -9.24 0.17 9.78
CA MET A 102 -8.39 -0.96 10.14
C MET A 102 -7.27 -0.50 11.08
N VAL A 103 -6.90 -1.38 12.00
CA VAL A 103 -5.65 -1.32 12.76
C VAL A 103 -4.83 -2.54 12.39
N VAL A 104 -3.55 -2.37 12.09
CA VAL A 104 -2.60 -3.45 11.88
C VAL A 104 -1.39 -3.25 12.77
N LEU A 105 -1.01 -4.29 13.48
CA LEU A 105 0.20 -4.32 14.31
C LEU A 105 0.75 -5.74 14.37
N SER A 106 1.96 -5.89 14.92
CA SER A 106 2.55 -7.20 15.16
C SER A 106 2.49 -7.54 16.65
N ALA A 107 2.28 -8.81 16.95
CA ALA A 107 2.35 -9.37 18.29
C ALA A 107 3.78 -9.40 18.87
N SER A 108 4.79 -9.23 18.01
CA SER A 108 6.20 -9.04 18.38
C SER A 108 6.73 -7.79 17.70
N PRO A 109 7.78 -7.13 18.19
CA PRO A 109 8.31 -5.93 17.57
C PRO A 109 8.66 -6.17 16.09
N LEU A 110 8.10 -5.35 15.20
CA LEU A 110 8.46 -5.34 13.78
C LEU A 110 9.76 -4.56 13.57
N ALA A 111 10.62 -5.03 12.69
CA ALA A 111 11.71 -4.21 12.17
C ALA A 111 11.12 -2.96 11.47
N ALA A 112 11.80 -1.82 11.57
CA ALA A 112 11.32 -0.56 10.98
C ALA A 112 11.00 -0.71 9.48
N SER A 113 11.85 -1.41 8.72
CA SER A 113 11.63 -1.70 7.28
C SER A 113 10.33 -2.45 7.00
N HIS A 114 9.82 -3.26 7.91
CA HIS A 114 8.58 -4.00 7.74
C HIS A 114 7.33 -3.10 7.85
N VAL A 115 7.46 -1.92 8.46
CA VAL A 115 6.38 -0.93 8.54
C VAL A 115 5.98 -0.44 7.14
N SER A 116 6.95 -0.10 6.31
CA SER A 116 6.71 0.30 4.92
C SER A 116 6.07 -0.83 4.11
N ILE A 117 6.48 -2.08 4.34
CA ILE A 117 5.88 -3.28 3.72
C ILE A 117 4.42 -3.47 4.14
N ALA A 118 4.09 -3.32 5.42
CA ALA A 118 2.71 -3.43 5.91
C ALA A 118 1.80 -2.36 5.28
N VAL A 119 2.27 -1.09 5.21
CA VAL A 119 1.56 0.01 4.55
C VAL A 119 1.26 -0.32 3.08
N GLN A 120 2.27 -0.75 2.33
CA GLN A 120 2.12 -1.13 0.93
C GLN A 120 1.17 -2.31 0.74
N ALA A 121 1.29 -3.34 1.57
CA ALA A 121 0.46 -4.54 1.47
C ALA A 121 -1.02 -4.25 1.78
N VAL A 122 -1.32 -3.39 2.76
CA VAL A 122 -2.70 -2.94 3.04
C VAL A 122 -3.28 -2.16 1.86
N ALA A 123 -2.49 -1.24 1.28
CA ALA A 123 -2.92 -0.48 0.10
C ALA A 123 -3.22 -1.41 -1.08
N GLU A 124 -2.32 -2.37 -1.34
CA GLU A 124 -2.48 -3.35 -2.41
C GLU A 124 -3.68 -4.27 -2.20
N ALA A 125 -3.86 -4.80 -0.99
CA ALA A 125 -4.95 -5.69 -0.64
C ALA A 125 -6.33 -5.03 -0.76
N SER A 126 -6.41 -3.72 -0.52
CA SER A 126 -7.65 -2.95 -0.55
C SER A 126 -7.89 -2.17 -1.85
N TYR A 127 -6.94 -2.18 -2.79
CA TYR A 127 -7.06 -1.42 -4.04
C TYR A 127 -8.21 -1.92 -4.91
N VAL A 128 -9.02 -0.98 -5.39
CA VAL A 128 -10.11 -1.22 -6.33
C VAL A 128 -10.04 -0.16 -7.43
N TYR A 129 -9.97 -0.61 -8.69
CA TYR A 129 -10.06 0.26 -9.86
C TYR A 129 -11.52 0.53 -10.22
N THR A 130 -11.90 1.80 -10.33
CA THR A 130 -13.28 2.23 -10.56
C THR A 130 -13.46 3.17 -11.74
N THR A 131 -12.40 3.83 -12.21
CA THR A 131 -12.46 5.00 -13.12
C THR A 131 -13.25 4.75 -14.41
N THR A 132 -13.22 3.55 -14.97
CA THR A 132 -13.93 3.24 -16.22
C THR A 132 -15.05 2.21 -16.05
N LYS A 133 -15.43 1.92 -14.80
CA LYS A 133 -16.50 0.95 -14.50
C LYS A 133 -17.79 1.68 -14.15
N SER A 134 -18.87 1.39 -14.87
CA SER A 134 -20.19 2.00 -14.66
C SER A 134 -20.83 1.64 -13.30
N LYS A 135 -20.50 0.48 -12.74
CA LYS A 135 -21.07 -0.04 -11.48
C LYS A 135 -19.95 -0.60 -10.60
N ALA A 136 -18.98 0.22 -10.23
CA ALA A 136 -17.92 -0.22 -9.34
C ALA A 136 -18.15 0.32 -7.93
N GLU A 137 -18.06 -0.56 -6.94
CA GLU A 137 -17.97 -0.14 -5.55
C GLU A 137 -16.57 0.39 -5.28
N ALA A 138 -16.49 1.62 -4.78
CA ALA A 138 -15.22 2.23 -4.39
C ALA A 138 -14.62 1.48 -3.18
N ARG A 139 -13.30 1.61 -3.00
CA ARG A 139 -12.61 1.15 -1.79
C ARG A 139 -13.34 1.65 -0.53
N ALA A 140 -13.81 0.74 0.30
CA ALA A 140 -14.47 1.08 1.57
C ALA A 140 -13.45 1.48 2.63
N LEU A 141 -12.27 0.86 2.65
CA LEU A 141 -11.20 1.17 3.61
C LEU A 141 -10.68 2.59 3.39
N THR A 142 -11.01 3.48 4.32
CA THR A 142 -10.64 4.90 4.28
C THR A 142 -9.46 5.23 5.20
N ARG A 143 -9.27 4.45 6.27
CA ARG A 143 -8.24 4.71 7.28
C ARG A 143 -7.59 3.41 7.77
N CYS A 144 -6.25 3.40 7.78
CA CYS A 144 -5.46 2.32 8.37
C CYS A 144 -4.50 2.91 9.40
N VAL A 145 -4.55 2.41 10.63
CA VAL A 145 -3.59 2.71 11.69
C VAL A 145 -2.55 1.59 11.73
N VAL A 146 -1.29 1.94 11.62
CA VAL A 146 -0.16 1.03 11.81
C VAL A 146 0.37 1.19 13.23
N GLY A 147 0.23 0.13 14.03
CA GLY A 147 0.70 0.07 15.40
C GLY A 147 2.17 -0.37 15.47
N VAL A 148 2.98 0.40 16.20
CA VAL A 148 4.41 0.11 16.41
C VAL A 148 4.79 0.37 17.87
N ALA A 149 5.86 -0.26 18.34
CA ALA A 149 6.36 -0.03 19.69
C ALA A 149 7.06 1.34 19.81
N ASP A 150 7.81 1.74 18.77
CA ASP A 150 8.55 3.00 18.71
C ASP A 150 8.20 3.78 17.42
N VAL A 151 7.44 4.86 17.60
CA VAL A 151 7.01 5.75 16.51
C VAL A 151 8.19 6.51 15.90
N ALA A 152 9.16 6.93 16.70
CA ALA A 152 10.29 7.70 16.21
C ALA A 152 11.18 6.85 15.29
N ALA A 153 11.50 5.63 15.72
CA ALA A 153 12.27 4.68 14.92
C ALA A 153 11.56 4.25 13.62
N ALA A 154 10.23 4.16 13.63
CA ALA A 154 9.43 3.71 12.49
C ALA A 154 9.02 4.84 11.52
N ARG A 155 9.16 6.11 11.91
CA ARG A 155 8.62 7.25 11.17
C ARG A 155 9.11 7.34 9.72
N ALA A 156 10.42 7.26 9.51
CA ALA A 156 11.00 7.41 8.18
C ALA A 156 10.50 6.33 7.20
N GLU A 157 10.48 5.07 7.65
CA GLU A 157 9.98 3.95 6.85
C GLU A 157 8.47 4.02 6.60
N PHE A 158 7.71 4.49 7.58
CA PHE A 158 6.29 4.72 7.42
C PHE A 158 6.02 5.80 6.35
N ASP A 159 6.67 6.95 6.44
CA ASP A 159 6.49 8.06 5.49
C ASP A 159 6.94 7.65 4.08
N ALA A 160 8.04 6.91 3.95
CA ALA A 160 8.49 6.33 2.69
C ALA A 160 7.47 5.34 2.12
N GLY A 161 6.89 4.46 2.95
CA GLY A 161 5.84 3.53 2.56
C GLY A 161 4.60 4.23 2.05
N VAL A 162 4.14 5.29 2.72
CA VAL A 162 2.98 6.09 2.30
C VAL A 162 3.24 6.80 0.97
N ALA A 163 4.43 7.38 0.79
CA ALA A 163 4.82 8.02 -0.47
C ALA A 163 4.87 7.00 -1.63
N LEU A 164 5.43 5.82 -1.37
CA LEU A 164 5.50 4.75 -2.37
C LEU A 164 4.11 4.25 -2.76
N VAL A 165 3.18 4.11 -1.81
CA VAL A 165 1.77 3.76 -2.09
C VAL A 165 1.14 4.77 -3.04
N ALA A 166 1.34 6.07 -2.83
CA ALA A 166 0.79 7.10 -3.73
C ALA A 166 1.31 6.93 -5.17
N GLY A 167 2.61 6.65 -5.35
CA GLY A 167 3.19 6.36 -6.66
C GLY A 167 2.66 5.07 -7.30
N ILE A 168 2.57 3.99 -6.53
CA ILE A 168 2.05 2.70 -7.01
C ILE A 168 0.57 2.81 -7.40
N GLU A 169 -0.26 3.49 -6.62
CA GLU A 169 -1.68 3.67 -6.94
C GLU A 169 -1.85 4.53 -8.19
N LEU A 170 -1.04 5.56 -8.38
CA LEU A 170 -1.02 6.35 -9.62
C LEU A 170 -0.65 5.49 -10.83
N ALA A 171 0.42 4.69 -10.73
CA ALA A 171 0.84 3.80 -11.80
C ALA A 171 -0.24 2.75 -12.14
N ARG A 172 -0.89 2.16 -11.13
CA ARG A 172 -2.00 1.23 -11.30
C ARG A 172 -3.21 1.88 -11.96
N GLU A 173 -3.52 3.12 -11.58
CA GLU A 173 -4.62 3.87 -12.18
C GLU A 173 -4.41 4.02 -13.69
N TRP A 174 -3.21 4.42 -14.12
CA TRP A 174 -2.90 4.56 -15.54
C TRP A 174 -2.78 3.21 -16.26
N GLY A 175 -2.17 2.21 -15.62
CA GLY A 175 -2.04 0.86 -16.21
C GLY A 175 -3.36 0.12 -16.40
N ASN A 176 -4.40 0.46 -15.61
CA ASN A 176 -5.73 -0.15 -15.74
C ASN A 176 -6.65 0.58 -16.74
N ARG A 177 -6.29 1.77 -17.20
CA ARG A 177 -7.12 2.52 -18.16
C ARG A 177 -7.02 1.91 -19.54
N PRO A 178 -8.14 1.73 -20.24
CA PRO A 178 -8.12 1.39 -21.66
C PRO A 178 -7.62 2.57 -22.50
N ALA A 179 -7.17 2.31 -23.74
CA ALA A 179 -6.49 3.27 -24.61
C ALA A 179 -7.24 4.60 -24.79
N ASN A 180 -8.56 4.58 -24.85
CA ASN A 180 -9.39 5.78 -24.97
C ASN A 180 -9.44 6.66 -23.69
N TYR A 181 -8.97 6.12 -22.54
CA TYR A 181 -8.82 6.83 -21.27
C TYR A 181 -7.34 7.00 -20.86
N ALA A 182 -6.40 6.56 -21.71
CA ALA A 182 -4.97 6.70 -21.51
C ALA A 182 -4.28 7.19 -22.81
N THR A 183 -4.83 8.23 -23.44
CA THR A 183 -4.25 8.81 -24.65
C THR A 183 -2.94 9.55 -24.33
N PRO A 184 -2.05 9.76 -25.33
CA PRO A 184 -0.80 10.51 -25.13
C PRO A 184 -1.01 11.89 -24.50
N THR A 185 -2.08 12.59 -24.88
CA THR A 185 -2.42 13.91 -24.31
C THR A 185 -2.84 13.80 -22.85
N MET A 186 -3.67 12.82 -22.47
CA MET A 186 -4.05 12.60 -21.08
C MET A 186 -2.85 12.25 -20.20
N LEU A 187 -1.91 11.43 -20.69
CA LEU A 187 -0.67 11.13 -19.98
C LEU A 187 0.21 12.37 -19.81
N ALA A 188 0.30 13.21 -20.85
CA ALA A 188 1.04 14.48 -20.78
C ALA A 188 0.43 15.43 -19.74
N ASP A 189 -0.89 15.50 -19.63
CA ASP A 189 -1.57 16.34 -18.66
C ASP A 189 -1.38 15.80 -17.23
N ALA A 190 -1.37 14.48 -17.05
CA ALA A 190 -1.01 13.86 -15.76
C ALA A 190 0.45 14.18 -15.37
N ALA A 191 1.37 14.13 -16.31
CA ALA A 191 2.76 14.47 -16.08
C ALA A 191 2.93 15.96 -15.69
N LYS A 192 2.22 16.87 -16.36
CA LYS A 192 2.18 18.29 -15.98
C LYS A 192 1.59 18.48 -14.57
N ALA A 193 0.59 17.69 -14.19
CA ALA A 193 0.04 17.72 -12.83
C ALA A 193 1.08 17.28 -11.79
N LEU A 194 1.90 16.28 -12.08
CA LEU A 194 3.03 15.87 -11.23
C LEU A 194 4.08 16.97 -11.07
N ALA A 195 4.30 17.80 -12.10
CA ALA A 195 5.24 18.93 -12.02
C ALA A 195 4.82 20.03 -11.03
N LYS A 196 3.62 19.98 -10.46
CA LYS A 196 3.22 20.83 -9.33
C LYS A 196 3.86 20.39 -8.01
N GLN A 197 4.42 19.19 -7.96
CA GLN A 197 5.15 18.71 -6.79
C GLN A 197 6.53 19.39 -6.69
N PRO A 198 7.03 19.65 -5.48
CA PRO A 198 8.36 20.22 -5.29
C PRO A 198 9.45 19.40 -6.00
N ARG A 199 10.40 20.08 -6.62
CA ARG A 199 11.56 19.48 -7.30
C ARG A 199 11.23 18.64 -8.54
N VAL A 200 10.00 18.63 -9.03
CA VAL A 200 9.59 17.95 -10.26
C VAL A 200 9.47 18.98 -11.39
N GLN A 201 10.08 18.70 -12.53
CA GLN A 201 9.94 19.47 -13.76
C GLN A 201 9.36 18.56 -14.82
N CYS A 202 8.48 19.10 -15.67
CA CYS A 202 7.91 18.39 -16.80
C CYS A 202 8.07 19.20 -18.06
N LYS A 203 8.55 18.55 -19.13
CA LYS A 203 8.53 19.08 -20.48
C LYS A 203 7.78 18.11 -21.39
N VAL A 204 6.88 18.63 -22.21
CA VAL A 204 6.08 17.85 -23.15
C VAL A 204 6.35 18.36 -24.55
N HIS A 205 6.89 17.49 -25.40
CA HIS A 205 7.20 17.80 -26.78
C HIS A 205 6.09 17.27 -27.70
N GLY A 206 5.70 18.11 -28.66
CA GLY A 206 4.78 17.77 -29.72
C GLY A 206 5.49 17.19 -30.96
N PRO A 207 4.74 16.83 -32.03
CA PRO A 207 5.31 16.22 -33.23
C PRO A 207 6.44 17.02 -33.88
N ALA A 208 6.27 18.33 -33.96
CA ALA A 208 7.29 19.21 -34.60
C ALA A 208 8.61 19.26 -33.82
N GLU A 209 8.54 19.24 -32.49
CA GLU A 209 9.72 19.22 -31.62
C GLU A 209 10.42 17.87 -31.69
N VAL A 210 9.64 16.77 -31.67
CA VAL A 210 10.16 15.40 -31.79
C VAL A 210 10.86 15.19 -33.13
N ALA A 211 10.33 15.76 -34.24
CA ALA A 211 10.95 15.74 -35.54
C ALA A 211 12.32 16.48 -35.54
N LYS A 212 12.38 17.66 -34.90
CA LYS A 212 13.64 18.41 -34.73
C LYS A 212 14.70 17.66 -33.93
N LEU A 213 14.26 16.80 -32.96
CA LEU A 213 15.16 15.94 -32.20
C LEU A 213 15.64 14.72 -32.96
N GLY A 214 15.19 14.50 -34.22
CA GLY A 214 15.59 13.37 -35.03
C GLY A 214 15.05 12.03 -34.59
N MET A 215 13.96 11.99 -33.76
CA MET A 215 13.41 10.77 -33.16
C MET A 215 12.50 10.03 -34.15
N GLY A 216 13.05 9.60 -35.30
CA GLY A 216 12.29 8.99 -36.41
C GLY A 216 11.56 7.70 -36.02
N ALA A 217 12.19 6.80 -35.25
CA ALA A 217 11.54 5.57 -34.78
C ALA A 217 10.34 5.86 -33.85
N PHE A 218 10.48 6.85 -32.99
CA PHE A 218 9.36 7.28 -32.11
C PHE A 218 8.19 7.85 -32.92
N MET A 219 8.50 8.64 -33.96
CA MET A 219 7.48 9.16 -34.87
C MET A 219 6.79 8.06 -35.69
N ALA A 220 7.54 7.04 -36.13
CA ALA A 220 7.00 5.94 -36.92
C ALA A 220 5.92 5.17 -36.15
N VAL A 221 6.08 4.97 -34.84
CA VAL A 221 5.07 4.32 -33.97
C VAL A 221 3.78 5.13 -33.94
N ALA A 222 3.85 6.45 -34.00
CA ALA A 222 2.68 7.32 -33.91
C ALA A 222 1.89 7.45 -35.24
N GLN A 223 2.41 6.95 -36.36
CA GLN A 223 1.73 7.08 -37.66
C GLN A 223 0.41 6.32 -37.76
N GLY A 224 0.21 5.28 -36.96
CA GLY A 224 -0.99 4.46 -36.96
C GLY A 224 -2.18 5.04 -36.20
N THR A 225 -2.11 6.29 -35.73
CA THR A 225 -3.15 6.89 -34.90
C THR A 225 -3.36 8.37 -35.24
N GLU A 226 -4.62 8.85 -35.11
CA GLU A 226 -4.95 10.28 -35.18
C GLU A 226 -4.63 11.02 -33.86
N GLN A 227 -4.29 10.30 -32.78
CA GLN A 227 -3.93 10.91 -31.52
C GLN A 227 -2.58 11.62 -31.62
N PRO A 228 -2.47 12.90 -31.19
CA PRO A 228 -1.24 13.63 -31.32
C PRO A 228 -0.13 13.02 -30.44
N LEU A 229 1.01 12.71 -31.06
CA LEU A 229 2.22 12.25 -30.39
C LEU A 229 2.63 13.22 -29.27
N ARG A 230 3.06 12.64 -28.16
CA ARG A 230 3.65 13.36 -27.01
C ARG A 230 4.90 12.64 -26.54
N PHE A 231 6.03 13.34 -26.49
CA PHE A 231 7.22 12.91 -25.79
C PHE A 231 7.29 13.64 -24.46
N ILE A 232 7.29 12.89 -23.35
CA ILE A 232 7.15 13.43 -22.00
C ILE A 232 8.46 13.23 -21.25
N GLU A 233 9.08 14.33 -20.83
CA GLU A 233 10.24 14.32 -19.95
C GLU A 233 9.82 14.75 -18.54
N LEU A 234 10.14 13.93 -17.54
CA LEU A 234 9.97 14.25 -16.13
C LEU A 234 11.34 14.23 -15.46
N HIS A 235 11.71 15.32 -14.82
CA HIS A 235 12.93 15.45 -14.04
C HIS A 235 12.61 15.65 -12.57
N TYR A 236 13.05 14.73 -11.73
CA TYR A 236 13.01 14.86 -10.28
C TYR A 236 14.40 15.21 -9.74
N ARG A 237 14.54 16.37 -9.12
CA ARG A 237 15.80 16.86 -8.55
C ARG A 237 15.86 16.52 -7.04
N GLY A 238 15.96 15.23 -6.73
CA GLY A 238 15.98 14.72 -5.35
C GLY A 238 17.36 14.70 -4.70
N ALA A 239 18.43 14.76 -5.50
CA ALA A 239 19.82 14.68 -5.06
C ALA A 239 20.60 15.97 -5.35
N GLY A 240 21.84 16.02 -4.86
CA GLY A 240 22.79 17.12 -5.16
C GLY A 240 23.18 17.15 -6.65
N LYS A 241 23.76 18.29 -7.09
CA LYS A 241 24.11 18.51 -8.50
C LYS A 241 25.16 17.53 -9.04
N ASP A 242 26.01 17.00 -8.16
CA ASP A 242 27.12 16.11 -8.50
C ASP A 242 26.72 14.63 -8.54
N VAL A 243 25.47 14.32 -8.23
CA VAL A 243 24.95 12.95 -8.30
C VAL A 243 24.42 12.68 -9.71
N PRO A 244 24.93 11.64 -10.40
CA PRO A 244 24.45 11.28 -11.74
C PRO A 244 22.94 11.01 -11.74
N ALA A 245 22.25 11.44 -12.82
CA ALA A 245 20.84 11.15 -13.00
C ALA A 245 20.62 9.66 -13.30
N VAL A 246 19.59 9.08 -12.71
CA VAL A 246 19.07 7.77 -13.09
C VAL A 246 17.95 7.99 -14.10
N VAL A 247 18.04 7.32 -15.25
CA VAL A 247 17.03 7.35 -16.31
C VAL A 247 16.23 6.04 -16.25
N LEU A 248 14.90 6.15 -16.23
CA LEU A 248 13.97 5.02 -16.22
C LEU A 248 13.23 4.93 -17.54
#